data_648d658f6753e5910411511628be0727
#
_entry.id   648d658f6753e5910411511628be0727
#
_cell.length_a   1.000
_cell.length_b   1.000
_cell.length_c   1.000
_cell.angle_alpha   90.00
_cell.angle_beta   90.00
_cell.angle_gamma   90.00
#
_symmetry.space_group_name_H-M   'P 1'
#
loop_
_entity.id
_entity.type
_entity.pdbx_description
1 polymer ?
#
loop_
_entity_poly.entity_id
_entity_poly.type
_entity_poly.pdbx_seq_one_letter_code
_entity_poly.pdbx_strand_id
1 'polypeptide(L)'
;MIEALLPLWPAFLFAPLVLWFMLARGKTLMMIFQQEEYDDVRFLAWFGDNKAFDRKASLWMLAAVLVGLISQSTLVGELGATASAAAFLVWPLMVAAFVHGALVSATARNSSKKPLVMTARVKRILTVYLGFAVALYLVILLIAVLAPRGTHYAVAVDMDGIGFASLPYNWQVVLASILFLPLLQLPPLLLVLANKLLEPAEERVKAGFRAEAIEKFSRLQPKVIAITGSFGKTSTKHILSHILGAAAPTLATPGSVNTDMGITRVIREQLEGKHQFFIVEMGAYGPGSIARLCRLTPPDVGLITAIGAAHYERFKTLETVARAKFELAEAVFKKGGQVVVNRDGIAPDLLAERLANVPGDYRIVGHEGDVVITNWAMTPLGVEVTVRDGAEDHILRAPLYGSHQAGNVALAAASARALGLPWAAIKGALASVPQIRHRLEVTRSSSGPTIINDAYNSNPVGFKAALECLDVLVEEGGRRILVTPGMVELGDKHNEEHKALGALAAQHCDIVLVVTPDRIPSFVEALNKANDGSVTVMMYGRQADAEAWVKGHWRKGDAVLFENNLPDLYEAVIRF
;
A
#
# COMPACT_ATOMS: atom_id res chain seq x y z
N MET A 1 36.38 -6.66 -39.26
CA MET A 1 35.21 -6.27 -38.42
C MET A 1 34.08 -7.29 -38.50
N ILE A 2 33.65 -7.77 -39.66
CA ILE A 2 32.63 -8.81 -39.82
C ILE A 2 33.09 -10.15 -39.22
N GLU A 3 34.32 -10.58 -39.44
CA GLU A 3 34.90 -11.79 -38.87
C GLU A 3 35.02 -11.74 -37.34
N ALA A 4 35.14 -10.56 -36.74
CA ALA A 4 35.12 -10.39 -35.28
C ALA A 4 33.70 -10.53 -34.67
N LEU A 5 32.66 -10.28 -35.46
CA LEU A 5 31.26 -10.37 -35.04
C LEU A 5 30.64 -11.77 -35.25
N LEU A 6 31.19 -12.55 -36.20
CA LEU A 6 30.68 -13.90 -36.52
C LEU A 6 30.56 -14.83 -35.29
N PRO A 7 31.53 -14.86 -34.35
CA PRO A 7 31.43 -15.72 -33.17
C PRO A 7 30.39 -15.24 -32.13
N LEU A 8 29.88 -14.01 -32.27
CA LEU A 8 28.88 -13.42 -31.37
C LEU A 8 27.45 -13.59 -31.86
N TRP A 9 27.24 -14.27 -33.02
CA TRP A 9 25.88 -14.50 -33.49
C TRP A 9 24.96 -15.13 -32.42
N PRO A 10 25.42 -16.03 -31.52
CA PRO A 10 24.55 -16.51 -30.44
C PRO A 10 24.18 -15.39 -29.46
N ALA A 11 25.09 -14.45 -29.19
CA ALA A 11 24.80 -13.32 -28.31
C ALA A 11 23.72 -12.40 -28.89
N PHE A 12 23.67 -12.20 -30.20
CA PHE A 12 22.56 -11.47 -30.84
C PHE A 12 21.24 -12.22 -30.75
N LEU A 13 21.24 -13.56 -30.82
CA LEU A 13 20.05 -14.36 -30.57
C LEU A 13 19.59 -14.31 -29.09
N PHE A 14 20.50 -14.01 -28.17
CA PHE A 14 20.19 -13.83 -26.75
C PHE A 14 19.51 -12.50 -26.44
N ALA A 15 19.67 -11.47 -27.27
CA ALA A 15 19.11 -10.14 -27.03
C ALA A 15 17.59 -10.17 -26.77
N PRO A 16 16.74 -10.84 -27.58
CA PRO A 16 15.32 -10.92 -27.32
C PRO A 16 15.00 -11.60 -25.98
N LEU A 17 15.76 -12.62 -25.61
CA LEU A 17 15.59 -13.36 -24.36
C LEU A 17 15.93 -12.50 -23.14
N VAL A 18 17.07 -11.81 -23.17
CA VAL A 18 17.50 -10.88 -22.12
C VAL A 18 16.48 -9.74 -21.98
N LEU A 19 16.03 -9.15 -23.10
CA LEU A 19 15.02 -8.10 -23.08
C LEU A 19 13.68 -8.60 -22.56
N TRP A 20 13.26 -9.82 -22.90
CA TRP A 20 12.05 -10.42 -22.34
C TRP A 20 12.15 -10.59 -20.82
N PHE A 21 13.28 -11.13 -20.32
CA PHE A 21 13.54 -11.23 -18.89
C PHE A 21 13.49 -9.84 -18.22
N MET A 22 14.24 -8.88 -18.74
CA MET A 22 14.29 -7.52 -18.18
C MET A 22 12.90 -6.87 -18.16
N LEU A 23 12.12 -7.04 -19.22
CA LEU A 23 10.75 -6.52 -19.28
C LEU A 23 9.83 -7.21 -18.27
N ALA A 24 9.88 -8.54 -18.16
CA ALA A 24 9.07 -9.31 -17.24
C ALA A 24 9.41 -8.96 -15.78
N ARG A 25 10.70 -8.95 -15.44
CA ARG A 25 11.23 -8.60 -14.13
C ARG A 25 10.95 -7.13 -13.80
N GLY A 26 11.22 -6.24 -14.74
CA GLY A 26 10.97 -4.81 -14.59
C GLY A 26 9.50 -4.48 -14.33
N LYS A 27 8.55 -5.13 -15.02
CA LYS A 27 7.11 -4.95 -14.75
C LYS A 27 6.69 -5.46 -13.37
N THR A 28 7.24 -6.58 -12.91
CA THR A 28 6.92 -7.13 -11.59
C THR A 28 7.48 -6.25 -10.48
N LEU A 29 8.73 -5.81 -10.59
CA LEU A 29 9.32 -4.88 -9.63
C LEU A 29 8.68 -3.49 -9.69
N MET A 30 8.28 -3.02 -10.88
CA MET A 30 7.55 -1.76 -11.03
C MET A 30 6.19 -1.78 -10.35
N MET A 31 5.50 -2.92 -10.32
CA MET A 31 4.27 -3.09 -9.57
C MET A 31 4.48 -2.85 -8.07
N ILE A 32 5.54 -3.40 -7.51
CA ILE A 32 5.93 -3.17 -6.11
C ILE A 32 6.35 -1.71 -5.90
N PHE A 33 7.19 -1.18 -6.79
CA PHE A 33 7.64 0.21 -6.74
C PHE A 33 6.48 1.22 -6.80
N GLN A 34 5.43 0.89 -7.57
CA GLN A 34 4.19 1.66 -7.62
C GLN A 34 3.41 1.57 -6.30
N GLN A 35 3.38 0.40 -5.65
CA GLN A 35 2.74 0.20 -4.34
C GLN A 35 3.50 0.93 -3.23
N GLU A 36 4.83 1.06 -3.34
CA GLU A 36 5.69 1.88 -2.47
C GLU A 36 5.72 3.37 -2.86
N GLU A 37 4.73 3.83 -3.65
CA GLU A 37 4.58 5.24 -4.05
C GLU A 37 5.80 5.83 -4.79
N TYR A 38 6.63 4.98 -5.40
CA TYR A 38 7.91 5.32 -6.05
C TYR A 38 8.97 5.87 -5.07
N ASP A 39 8.90 5.45 -3.80
CA ASP A 39 9.92 5.74 -2.80
C ASP A 39 11.07 4.75 -2.95
N ASP A 40 12.25 5.27 -3.34
CA ASP A 40 13.42 4.46 -3.62
C ASP A 40 13.93 3.71 -2.39
N VAL A 41 13.87 4.35 -1.20
CA VAL A 41 14.39 3.78 0.05
C VAL A 41 13.49 2.64 0.51
N ARG A 42 12.19 2.85 0.51
CA ARG A 42 11.21 1.83 0.90
C ARG A 42 11.23 0.64 -0.05
N PHE A 43 11.30 0.90 -1.35
CA PHE A 43 11.38 -0.14 -2.37
C PHE A 43 12.63 -1.01 -2.21
N LEU A 44 13.80 -0.40 -1.99
CA LEU A 44 15.05 -1.15 -1.80
C LEU A 44 15.07 -1.88 -0.45
N ALA A 45 14.50 -1.30 0.61
CA ALA A 45 14.32 -1.98 1.90
C ALA A 45 13.41 -3.21 1.72
N TRP A 46 12.23 -3.04 1.09
CA TRP A 46 11.35 -4.17 0.76
C TRP A 46 12.07 -5.27 -0.02
N PHE A 47 12.87 -4.90 -1.03
CA PHE A 47 13.63 -5.87 -1.84
C PHE A 47 14.63 -6.66 -1.00
N GLY A 48 15.32 -6.00 -0.07
CA GLY A 48 16.28 -6.61 0.86
C GLY A 48 15.60 -7.51 1.89
N ASP A 49 14.59 -7.02 2.57
CA ASP A 49 13.88 -7.70 3.67
C ASP A 49 13.18 -8.98 3.18
N ASN A 50 12.56 -8.91 2.01
CA ASN A 50 11.92 -10.06 1.38
C ASN A 50 12.90 -10.99 0.64
N LYS A 51 14.21 -10.66 0.65
CA LYS A 51 15.25 -11.41 -0.06
C LYS A 51 14.83 -11.69 -1.51
N ALA A 52 14.26 -10.68 -2.18
CA ALA A 52 13.64 -10.78 -3.50
C ALA A 52 14.65 -10.96 -4.64
N PHE A 53 15.72 -11.73 -4.39
CA PHE A 53 16.77 -12.09 -5.34
C PHE A 53 16.33 -13.29 -6.16
N ASP A 54 16.67 -13.29 -7.44
CA ASP A 54 16.42 -14.43 -8.32
C ASP A 54 17.49 -15.54 -8.11
N ARG A 55 17.28 -16.33 -7.06
CA ARG A 55 18.26 -17.35 -6.63
C ARG A 55 18.42 -18.47 -7.63
N LYS A 56 17.32 -18.99 -8.18
CA LYS A 56 17.36 -20.13 -9.12
C LYS A 56 17.97 -19.71 -10.45
N ALA A 57 17.58 -18.55 -11.00
CA ALA A 57 18.21 -18.05 -12.22
C ALA A 57 19.71 -17.78 -12.01
N SER A 58 20.09 -17.25 -10.84
CA SER A 58 21.51 -17.07 -10.49
C SER A 58 22.27 -18.38 -10.37
N LEU A 59 21.65 -19.44 -9.84
CA LEU A 59 22.27 -20.77 -9.81
C LEU A 59 22.49 -21.35 -11.22
N TRP A 60 21.52 -21.21 -12.13
CA TRP A 60 21.71 -21.60 -13.52
C TRP A 60 22.83 -20.81 -14.20
N MET A 61 22.90 -19.49 -13.95
CA MET A 61 23.96 -18.64 -14.50
C MET A 61 25.33 -19.00 -13.91
N LEU A 62 25.39 -19.26 -12.59
CA LEU A 62 26.63 -19.72 -11.94
C LEU A 62 27.09 -21.08 -12.49
N ALA A 63 26.16 -21.99 -12.73
CA ALA A 63 26.48 -23.26 -13.39
C ALA A 63 27.05 -23.01 -14.81
N ALA A 64 26.48 -22.07 -15.58
CA ALA A 64 27.01 -21.69 -16.87
C ALA A 64 28.45 -21.15 -16.78
N VAL A 65 28.73 -20.28 -15.78
CA VAL A 65 30.09 -19.76 -15.50
C VAL A 65 31.06 -20.90 -15.16
N LEU A 66 30.68 -21.81 -14.27
CA LEU A 66 31.53 -22.92 -13.84
C LEU A 66 31.82 -23.87 -15.01
N VAL A 67 30.82 -24.26 -15.77
CA VAL A 67 30.99 -25.08 -16.97
C VAL A 67 31.89 -24.39 -17.99
N GLY A 68 31.69 -23.08 -18.20
CA GLY A 68 32.54 -22.26 -19.05
C GLY A 68 34.00 -22.25 -18.60
N LEU A 69 34.25 -22.03 -17.29
CA LEU A 69 35.61 -22.05 -16.73
C LEU A 69 36.28 -23.42 -16.85
N ILE A 70 35.53 -24.48 -16.51
CA ILE A 70 36.04 -25.87 -16.65
C ILE A 70 36.40 -26.15 -18.10
N SER A 71 35.56 -25.77 -19.06
CA SER A 71 35.82 -26.00 -20.50
C SER A 71 37.08 -25.29 -21.03
N GLN A 72 37.57 -24.26 -20.33
CA GLN A 72 38.77 -23.51 -20.68
C GLN A 72 40.03 -24.00 -19.90
N SER A 73 39.87 -24.90 -18.91
CA SER A 73 41.00 -25.34 -18.10
C SER A 73 41.88 -26.36 -18.85
N THR A 74 43.20 -26.26 -18.66
CA THR A 74 44.19 -27.19 -19.24
C THR A 74 44.07 -28.63 -18.71
N LEU A 75 43.46 -28.82 -17.53
CA LEU A 75 43.13 -30.11 -16.93
C LEU A 75 42.17 -30.93 -17.79
N VAL A 76 41.38 -30.28 -18.63
CA VAL A 76 40.41 -30.91 -19.49
C VAL A 76 41.03 -31.33 -20.83
N GLY A 77 42.24 -30.84 -21.15
CA GLY A 77 43.01 -31.30 -22.31
C GLY A 77 43.30 -32.80 -22.31
N GLU A 78 43.37 -33.42 -21.13
CA GLU A 78 43.54 -34.87 -20.99
C GLU A 78 42.22 -35.66 -21.22
N LEU A 79 41.05 -35.00 -21.14
CA LEU A 79 39.73 -35.60 -21.32
C LEU A 79 39.14 -35.43 -22.74
N GLY A 80 39.88 -34.80 -23.65
CA GLY A 80 39.60 -34.75 -25.08
C GLY A 80 38.24 -34.16 -25.48
N ALA A 81 37.54 -34.86 -26.38
CA ALA A 81 36.27 -34.43 -26.98
C ALA A 81 35.12 -34.11 -25.99
N THR A 82 35.17 -34.62 -24.76
CA THR A 82 34.16 -34.38 -23.74
C THR A 82 34.17 -32.94 -23.21
N ALA A 83 35.32 -32.29 -23.19
CA ALA A 83 35.46 -30.92 -22.73
C ALA A 83 34.90 -29.87 -23.72
N SER A 84 35.12 -30.13 -25.01
CA SER A 84 34.54 -29.30 -26.07
C SER A 84 33.02 -29.40 -26.08
N ALA A 85 32.46 -30.57 -25.78
CA ALA A 85 31.02 -30.79 -25.63
C ALA A 85 30.45 -30.02 -24.40
N ALA A 86 31.19 -29.93 -23.31
CA ALA A 86 30.76 -29.17 -22.12
C ALA A 86 30.56 -27.66 -22.42
N ALA A 87 31.37 -27.07 -23.29
CA ALA A 87 31.22 -25.69 -23.71
C ALA A 87 29.85 -25.39 -24.35
N PHE A 88 29.24 -26.34 -25.02
CA PHE A 88 27.90 -26.20 -25.59
C PHE A 88 26.80 -26.12 -24.52
N LEU A 89 27.02 -26.60 -23.29
CA LEU A 89 26.06 -26.54 -22.20
C LEU A 89 25.95 -25.11 -21.59
N VAL A 90 26.93 -24.23 -21.80
CA VAL A 90 26.91 -22.85 -21.28
C VAL A 90 25.67 -22.11 -21.82
N TRP A 91 25.38 -22.21 -23.09
CA TRP A 91 24.26 -21.53 -23.72
C TRP A 91 22.88 -21.99 -23.20
N PRO A 92 22.56 -23.30 -23.15
CA PRO A 92 21.32 -23.78 -22.54
C PRO A 92 21.15 -23.35 -21.08
N LEU A 93 22.23 -23.35 -20.29
CA LEU A 93 22.18 -22.91 -18.89
C LEU A 93 21.85 -21.42 -18.76
N MET A 94 22.46 -20.57 -19.62
CA MET A 94 22.14 -19.16 -19.69
C MET A 94 20.69 -18.92 -20.15
N VAL A 95 20.23 -19.66 -21.17
CA VAL A 95 18.81 -19.65 -21.61
C VAL A 95 17.91 -20.01 -20.43
N ALA A 96 18.21 -21.09 -19.72
CA ALA A 96 17.43 -21.54 -18.58
C ALA A 96 17.34 -20.46 -17.48
N ALA A 97 18.44 -19.75 -17.20
CA ALA A 97 18.47 -18.65 -16.24
C ALA A 97 17.47 -17.53 -16.60
N PHE A 98 17.53 -17.02 -17.83
CA PHE A 98 16.66 -15.91 -18.27
C PHE A 98 15.20 -16.34 -18.44
N VAL A 99 14.96 -17.55 -19.01
CA VAL A 99 13.60 -18.10 -19.15
C VAL A 99 12.96 -18.30 -17.78
N HIS A 100 13.69 -18.95 -16.86
CA HIS A 100 13.20 -19.18 -15.50
C HIS A 100 12.84 -17.86 -14.81
N GLY A 101 13.76 -16.90 -14.78
CA GLY A 101 13.54 -15.61 -14.15
C GLY A 101 12.37 -14.83 -14.77
N ALA A 102 12.21 -14.87 -16.10
CA ALA A 102 11.08 -14.22 -16.78
C ALA A 102 9.74 -14.88 -16.43
N LEU A 103 9.67 -16.22 -16.43
CA LEU A 103 8.43 -16.97 -16.11
C LEU A 103 8.03 -16.77 -14.65
N VAL A 104 8.96 -16.88 -13.71
CA VAL A 104 8.70 -16.66 -12.28
C VAL A 104 8.20 -15.24 -12.03
N SER A 105 8.82 -14.24 -12.67
CA SER A 105 8.39 -12.85 -12.57
C SER A 105 6.97 -12.64 -13.12
N ALA A 106 6.64 -13.26 -14.25
CA ALA A 106 5.30 -13.17 -14.83
C ALA A 106 4.25 -13.84 -13.94
N THR A 107 4.56 -15.01 -13.39
CA THR A 107 3.67 -15.74 -12.47
C THR A 107 3.41 -14.93 -11.21
N ALA A 108 4.45 -14.38 -10.58
CA ALA A 108 4.34 -13.53 -9.40
C ALA A 108 3.45 -12.30 -9.64
N ARG A 109 3.57 -11.65 -10.81
CA ARG A 109 2.73 -10.52 -11.18
C ARG A 109 1.26 -10.91 -11.39
N ASN A 110 1.00 -12.06 -12.01
CA ASN A 110 -0.36 -12.51 -12.31
C ASN A 110 -1.12 -12.97 -11.05
N SER A 111 -0.43 -13.39 -10.01
CA SER A 111 -1.02 -13.76 -8.72
C SER A 111 -1.24 -12.58 -7.78
N SER A 112 -0.87 -11.36 -8.18
CA SER A 112 -0.98 -10.16 -7.36
C SER A 112 -2.43 -9.66 -7.24
N LYS A 113 -2.83 -9.25 -6.03
CA LYS A 113 -4.13 -8.62 -5.74
C LYS A 113 -4.25 -7.20 -6.32
N LYS A 114 -3.12 -6.48 -6.37
CA LYS A 114 -3.03 -5.13 -6.93
C LYS A 114 -2.20 -5.16 -8.21
N PRO A 115 -2.82 -5.31 -9.39
CA PRO A 115 -2.09 -5.38 -10.65
C PRO A 115 -1.36 -4.06 -10.95
N LEU A 116 -0.28 -4.16 -11.74
CA LEU A 116 0.44 -3.00 -12.24
C LEU A 116 -0.48 -2.11 -13.08
N VAL A 117 -0.64 -0.86 -12.67
CA VAL A 117 -1.39 0.15 -13.45
C VAL A 117 -0.43 0.87 -14.39
N MET A 118 -0.61 0.71 -15.70
CA MET A 118 0.24 1.27 -16.75
C MET A 118 -0.02 2.77 -16.97
N THR A 119 0.30 3.60 -15.97
CA THR A 119 0.23 5.06 -16.07
C THR A 119 1.29 5.62 -17.04
N ALA A 120 1.14 6.88 -17.46
CA ALA A 120 2.14 7.55 -18.27
C ALA A 120 3.53 7.60 -17.58
N ARG A 121 3.57 7.79 -16.25
CA ARG A 121 4.81 7.73 -15.45
C ARG A 121 5.44 6.36 -15.50
N VAL A 122 4.67 5.29 -15.28
CA VAL A 122 5.16 3.91 -15.36
C VAL A 122 5.76 3.61 -16.72
N LYS A 123 5.09 4.03 -17.81
CA LYS A 123 5.60 3.84 -19.16
C LYS A 123 6.95 4.55 -19.37
N ARG A 124 7.09 5.80 -18.92
CA ARG A 124 8.36 6.55 -19.01
C ARG A 124 9.49 5.87 -18.21
N ILE A 125 9.23 5.48 -16.95
CA ILE A 125 10.23 4.80 -16.13
C ILE A 125 10.65 3.48 -16.77
N LEU A 126 9.71 2.65 -17.25
CA LEU A 126 10.02 1.38 -17.92
C LEU A 126 10.79 1.59 -19.23
N THR A 127 10.51 2.66 -19.98
CA THR A 127 11.25 2.97 -21.22
C THR A 127 12.71 3.31 -20.91
N VAL A 128 12.97 4.17 -19.91
CA VAL A 128 14.34 4.52 -19.50
C VAL A 128 15.05 3.31 -18.89
N TYR A 129 14.37 2.54 -18.06
CA TYR A 129 14.87 1.28 -17.51
C TYR A 129 15.31 0.29 -18.60
N LEU A 130 14.47 0.08 -19.63
CA LEU A 130 14.84 -0.78 -20.77
C LEU A 130 15.99 -0.19 -21.58
N GLY A 131 16.06 1.13 -21.70
CA GLY A 131 17.21 1.81 -22.30
C GLY A 131 18.52 1.49 -21.55
N PHE A 132 18.50 1.54 -20.22
CA PHE A 132 19.66 1.12 -19.41
C PHE A 132 19.98 -0.37 -19.57
N ALA A 133 18.96 -1.23 -19.63
CA ALA A 133 19.14 -2.66 -19.84
C ALA A 133 19.81 -2.95 -21.20
N VAL A 134 19.35 -2.29 -22.27
CA VAL A 134 19.95 -2.40 -23.61
C VAL A 134 21.39 -1.87 -23.61
N ALA A 135 21.64 -0.70 -23.03
CA ALA A 135 22.99 -0.13 -22.96
C ALA A 135 23.95 -1.07 -22.21
N LEU A 136 23.51 -1.61 -21.06
CA LEU A 136 24.32 -2.56 -20.28
C LEU A 136 24.57 -3.85 -21.05
N TYR A 137 23.55 -4.36 -21.75
CA TYR A 137 23.70 -5.53 -22.61
C TYR A 137 24.73 -5.29 -23.72
N LEU A 138 24.69 -4.13 -24.39
CA LEU A 138 25.67 -3.76 -25.42
C LEU A 138 27.09 -3.60 -24.85
N VAL A 139 27.22 -3.06 -23.64
CA VAL A 139 28.51 -2.98 -22.93
C VAL A 139 29.05 -4.39 -22.64
N ILE A 140 28.21 -5.30 -22.16
CA ILE A 140 28.60 -6.70 -21.93
C ILE A 140 29.09 -7.35 -23.23
N LEU A 141 28.36 -7.15 -24.32
CA LEU A 141 28.78 -7.67 -25.64
C LEU A 141 30.12 -7.07 -26.08
N LEU A 142 30.30 -5.76 -25.94
CA LEU A 142 31.56 -5.09 -26.29
C LEU A 142 32.74 -5.66 -25.50
N ILE A 143 32.57 -5.80 -24.18
CA ILE A 143 33.61 -6.41 -23.31
C ILE A 143 33.89 -7.85 -23.72
N ALA A 144 32.83 -8.63 -23.99
CA ALA A 144 32.97 -10.01 -24.42
C ALA A 144 33.72 -10.13 -25.76
N VAL A 145 33.47 -9.20 -26.71
CA VAL A 145 34.22 -9.17 -28.01
C VAL A 145 35.71 -8.99 -27.80
N LEU A 146 36.09 -8.18 -26.79
CA LEU A 146 37.50 -7.89 -26.50
C LEU A 146 38.19 -9.03 -25.74
N ALA A 147 37.45 -10.03 -25.29
CA ALA A 147 38.03 -11.15 -24.56
C ALA A 147 38.91 -12.04 -25.47
N PRO A 148 40.02 -12.57 -24.94
CA PRO A 148 40.95 -13.42 -25.68
C PRO A 148 40.25 -14.66 -26.23
N ARG A 149 40.66 -15.07 -27.39
CA ARG A 149 40.28 -16.33 -28.05
C ARG A 149 41.49 -16.84 -28.87
N GLY A 150 41.56 -18.11 -29.03
CA GLY A 150 42.64 -18.76 -29.74
C GLY A 150 42.59 -20.26 -29.64
N THR A 151 43.69 -20.87 -29.86
CA THR A 151 43.87 -22.31 -29.67
C THR A 151 45.00 -22.57 -28.72
N HIS A 152 44.88 -23.55 -27.83
CA HIS A 152 45.99 -24.13 -27.13
C HIS A 152 46.15 -25.59 -27.59
N TYR A 153 47.37 -26.07 -27.51
CA TYR A 153 47.72 -27.42 -27.92
C TYR A 153 47.69 -28.31 -26.66
N ALA A 154 46.90 -29.36 -26.72
CA ALA A 154 46.89 -30.38 -25.70
C ALA A 154 47.47 -31.70 -26.26
N VAL A 155 48.12 -32.44 -25.42
CA VAL A 155 48.60 -33.77 -25.77
C VAL A 155 47.38 -34.68 -25.97
N ALA A 156 47.17 -35.21 -27.13
CA ALA A 156 46.13 -36.21 -27.41
C ALA A 156 46.83 -37.59 -27.57
N VAL A 157 46.30 -38.58 -26.90
CA VAL A 157 46.73 -39.96 -27.07
C VAL A 157 45.60 -40.70 -27.76
N ASP A 158 45.86 -41.18 -28.93
CA ASP A 158 44.95 -42.02 -29.73
C ASP A 158 45.57 -43.41 -30.01
N MET A 159 44.84 -44.22 -30.76
CA MET A 159 45.29 -45.59 -31.11
C MET A 159 46.54 -45.63 -31.98
N ASP A 160 46.88 -44.50 -32.60
CA ASP A 160 48.03 -44.35 -33.53
C ASP A 160 49.24 -43.69 -32.85
N GLY A 161 49.13 -43.25 -31.57
CA GLY A 161 50.22 -42.70 -30.79
C GLY A 161 49.90 -41.38 -30.07
N ILE A 162 50.95 -40.69 -29.59
CA ILE A 162 50.84 -39.42 -28.91
C ILE A 162 50.93 -38.28 -29.95
N GLY A 163 49.85 -37.52 -30.10
CA GLY A 163 49.78 -36.36 -30.96
C GLY A 163 49.42 -35.06 -30.18
N PHE A 164 49.45 -33.94 -30.88
CA PHE A 164 48.97 -32.66 -30.35
C PHE A 164 47.64 -32.29 -31.00
N ALA A 165 46.61 -32.18 -30.20
CA ALA A 165 45.31 -31.67 -30.65
C ALA A 165 45.21 -30.17 -30.34
N SER A 166 44.74 -29.39 -31.29
CA SER A 166 44.41 -27.99 -31.08
C SER A 166 43.01 -27.87 -30.48
N LEU A 167 42.90 -27.36 -29.28
CA LEU A 167 41.63 -27.11 -28.61
C LEU A 167 41.31 -25.64 -28.64
N PRO A 168 40.14 -25.24 -29.18
CA PRO A 168 39.75 -23.84 -29.16
C PRO A 168 39.43 -23.38 -27.73
N TYR A 169 39.96 -22.21 -27.32
CA TYR A 169 39.53 -21.55 -26.12
C TYR A 169 38.75 -20.27 -26.48
N ASN A 170 37.68 -20.03 -25.76
CA ASN A 170 36.81 -18.90 -26.02
C ASN A 170 36.38 -18.21 -24.71
N TRP A 171 37.21 -17.31 -24.22
CA TRP A 171 36.92 -16.49 -23.05
C TRP A 171 35.74 -15.55 -23.23
N GLN A 172 35.31 -15.30 -24.47
CA GLN A 172 34.14 -14.45 -24.75
C GLN A 172 32.86 -14.99 -24.11
N VAL A 173 32.63 -16.30 -24.23
CA VAL A 173 31.44 -16.96 -23.64
C VAL A 173 31.51 -16.99 -22.12
N VAL A 174 32.70 -17.27 -21.57
CA VAL A 174 32.92 -17.27 -20.12
C VAL A 174 32.72 -15.88 -19.53
N LEU A 175 33.31 -14.85 -20.14
CA LEU A 175 33.18 -13.47 -19.66
C LEU A 175 31.76 -12.96 -19.81
N ALA A 176 31.06 -13.31 -20.89
CA ALA A 176 29.64 -13.00 -21.07
C ALA A 176 28.79 -13.63 -19.95
N SER A 177 29.00 -14.90 -19.61
CA SER A 177 28.26 -15.57 -18.54
C SER A 177 28.53 -14.95 -17.16
N ILE A 178 29.79 -14.56 -16.88
CA ILE A 178 30.16 -13.84 -15.65
C ILE A 178 29.44 -12.50 -15.58
N LEU A 179 29.41 -11.72 -16.67
CA LEU A 179 28.81 -10.39 -16.70
C LEU A 179 27.27 -10.44 -16.72
N PHE A 180 26.66 -11.53 -17.20
CA PHE A 180 25.20 -11.71 -17.12
C PHE A 180 24.73 -12.11 -15.72
N LEU A 181 25.59 -12.67 -14.86
CA LEU A 181 25.21 -13.02 -13.49
C LEU A 181 24.74 -11.78 -12.68
N PRO A 182 25.48 -10.67 -12.60
CA PRO A 182 24.97 -9.46 -11.95
C PRO A 182 23.77 -8.85 -12.69
N LEU A 183 23.67 -8.98 -14.02
CA LEU A 183 22.53 -8.46 -14.78
C LEU A 183 21.18 -9.02 -14.32
N LEU A 184 21.14 -10.26 -13.83
CA LEU A 184 19.93 -10.86 -13.25
C LEU A 184 19.45 -10.11 -11.99
N GLN A 185 20.35 -9.47 -11.24
CA GLN A 185 20.06 -8.83 -9.95
C GLN A 185 20.00 -7.30 -10.02
N LEU A 186 20.40 -6.69 -11.13
CA LEU A 186 20.40 -5.23 -11.32
C LEU A 186 19.03 -4.57 -11.57
N PRO A 187 17.96 -5.27 -12.01
CA PRO A 187 16.67 -4.64 -12.31
C PRO A 187 16.15 -3.67 -11.25
N PRO A 188 16.19 -3.93 -9.92
CA PRO A 188 15.70 -2.98 -8.93
C PRO A 188 16.52 -1.67 -8.92
N LEU A 189 17.84 -1.76 -9.05
CA LEU A 189 18.71 -0.58 -9.09
C LEU A 189 18.50 0.23 -10.38
N LEU A 190 18.32 -0.44 -11.53
CA LEU A 190 18.03 0.23 -12.79
C LEU A 190 16.67 0.95 -12.77
N LEU A 191 15.67 0.41 -12.08
CA LEU A 191 14.37 1.08 -11.90
C LEU A 191 14.51 2.34 -11.03
N VAL A 192 15.24 2.25 -9.91
CA VAL A 192 15.53 3.40 -9.05
C VAL A 192 16.29 4.48 -9.83
N LEU A 193 17.32 4.09 -10.59
CA LEU A 193 18.09 5.01 -11.41
C LEU A 193 17.21 5.69 -12.47
N ALA A 194 16.33 4.93 -13.13
CA ALA A 194 15.38 5.47 -14.11
C ALA A 194 14.39 6.45 -13.48
N ASN A 195 13.88 6.15 -12.27
CA ASN A 195 13.01 7.05 -11.52
C ASN A 195 13.72 8.36 -11.17
N LYS A 196 14.95 8.29 -10.63
CA LYS A 196 15.75 9.49 -10.29
C LYS A 196 16.08 10.35 -11.50
N LEU A 197 16.45 9.72 -12.61
CA LEU A 197 16.73 10.47 -13.86
C LEU A 197 15.50 11.23 -14.37
N LEU A 198 14.31 10.66 -14.20
CA LEU A 198 13.06 11.27 -14.66
C LEU A 198 12.47 12.26 -13.65
N GLU A 199 12.89 12.26 -12.39
CA GLU A 199 12.32 13.06 -11.31
C GLU A 199 12.20 14.56 -11.67
N PRO A 200 13.22 15.25 -12.25
CA PRO A 200 13.07 16.66 -12.60
C PRO A 200 12.01 16.92 -13.68
N ALA A 201 11.85 16.00 -14.64
CA ALA A 201 10.84 16.11 -15.68
C ALA A 201 9.43 15.84 -15.11
N GLU A 202 9.28 14.84 -14.24
CA GLU A 202 8.03 14.53 -13.54
C GLU A 202 7.58 15.69 -12.66
N GLU A 203 8.50 16.33 -11.92
CA GLU A 203 8.15 17.50 -11.09
C GLU A 203 7.71 18.72 -11.94
N ARG A 204 8.27 18.93 -13.11
CA ARG A 204 7.78 19.97 -14.06
C ARG A 204 6.35 19.67 -14.52
N VAL A 205 6.04 18.41 -14.86
CA VAL A 205 4.68 18.00 -15.25
C VAL A 205 3.70 18.20 -14.09
N LYS A 206 4.07 17.78 -12.88
CA LYS A 206 3.26 17.98 -11.67
C LYS A 206 3.03 19.47 -11.36
N ALA A 207 4.09 20.29 -11.53
CA ALA A 207 3.98 21.74 -11.33
C ALA A 207 2.99 22.37 -12.32
N GLY A 208 2.99 21.94 -13.59
CA GLY A 208 2.00 22.36 -14.58
C GLY A 208 0.57 22.02 -14.16
N PHE A 209 0.33 20.78 -13.73
CA PHE A 209 -0.99 20.38 -13.25
C PHE A 209 -1.45 21.14 -12.00
N ARG A 210 -0.53 21.43 -11.06
CA ARG A 210 -0.84 22.29 -9.90
C ARG A 210 -1.22 23.70 -10.31
N ALA A 211 -0.49 24.30 -11.27
CA ALA A 211 -0.79 25.64 -11.77
C ALA A 211 -2.20 25.70 -12.39
N GLU A 212 -2.54 24.74 -13.27
CA GLU A 212 -3.89 24.64 -13.85
C GLU A 212 -4.98 24.47 -12.76
N ALA A 213 -4.72 23.65 -11.73
CA ALA A 213 -5.66 23.44 -10.63
C ALA A 213 -5.85 24.71 -9.82
N ILE A 214 -4.78 25.44 -9.49
CA ILE A 214 -4.82 26.70 -8.74
C ILE A 214 -5.58 27.76 -9.54
N GLU A 215 -5.34 27.90 -10.82
CA GLU A 215 -6.05 28.82 -11.70
C GLU A 215 -7.56 28.53 -11.72
N LYS A 216 -7.92 27.25 -11.96
CA LYS A 216 -9.31 26.81 -11.95
C LYS A 216 -9.98 27.06 -10.61
N PHE A 217 -9.31 26.70 -9.51
CA PHE A 217 -9.79 26.89 -8.15
C PHE A 217 -10.02 28.37 -7.83
N SER A 218 -9.06 29.24 -8.17
CA SER A 218 -9.16 30.70 -7.94
C SER A 218 -10.31 31.33 -8.71
N ARG A 219 -10.69 30.79 -9.86
CA ARG A 219 -11.84 31.26 -10.64
C ARG A 219 -13.17 30.80 -10.05
N LEU A 220 -13.23 29.57 -9.52
CA LEU A 220 -14.50 28.96 -9.06
C LEU A 220 -14.83 29.31 -7.60
N GLN A 221 -13.84 29.48 -6.75
CA GLN A 221 -13.93 29.91 -5.35
C GLN A 221 -15.02 29.20 -4.51
N PRO A 222 -15.09 27.86 -4.50
CA PRO A 222 -16.03 27.17 -3.64
C PRO A 222 -15.67 27.41 -2.17
N LYS A 223 -16.65 27.29 -1.25
CA LYS A 223 -16.36 27.26 0.19
C LYS A 223 -15.65 25.94 0.54
N VAL A 224 -14.42 26.03 1.02
CA VAL A 224 -13.56 24.86 1.26
C VAL A 224 -13.66 24.40 2.71
N ILE A 225 -13.97 23.12 2.88
CA ILE A 225 -13.95 22.43 4.16
C ILE A 225 -12.81 21.41 4.12
N ALA A 226 -11.76 21.61 4.90
CA ALA A 226 -10.62 20.71 4.95
C ALA A 226 -10.68 19.80 6.17
N ILE A 227 -10.40 18.50 5.98
CA ILE A 227 -10.49 17.50 7.04
C ILE A 227 -9.15 16.80 7.18
N THR A 228 -8.59 16.80 8.40
CA THR A 228 -7.39 16.04 8.74
C THR A 228 -7.57 15.25 10.04
N GLY A 229 -6.66 14.34 10.31
CA GLY A 229 -6.63 13.49 11.50
C GLY A 229 -5.86 12.19 11.23
N SER A 230 -5.56 11.46 12.27
CA SER A 230 -4.99 10.10 12.15
C SER A 230 -6.05 9.12 11.68
N PHE A 231 -7.20 9.13 12.30
CA PHE A 231 -8.36 8.28 12.03
C PHE A 231 -9.62 9.13 11.80
N GLY A 232 -10.69 8.55 11.25
CA GLY A 232 -11.98 9.21 11.10
C GLY A 232 -12.13 10.17 9.90
N LYS A 233 -11.05 10.61 9.24
CA LYS A 233 -11.10 11.57 8.11
C LYS A 233 -12.11 11.21 7.02
N THR A 234 -11.98 10.03 6.45
CA THR A 234 -12.83 9.58 5.33
C THR A 234 -14.27 9.40 5.77
N SER A 235 -14.49 8.88 6.98
CA SER A 235 -15.84 8.72 7.55
C SER A 235 -16.50 10.08 7.78
N THR A 236 -15.82 11.01 8.45
CA THR A 236 -16.34 12.37 8.68
C THR A 236 -16.59 13.09 7.36
N LYS A 237 -15.67 12.97 6.38
CA LYS A 237 -15.85 13.54 5.03
C LYS A 237 -17.11 12.99 4.36
N HIS A 238 -17.31 11.68 4.40
CA HIS A 238 -18.46 11.00 3.79
C HIS A 238 -19.77 11.48 4.43
N ILE A 239 -19.84 11.50 5.76
CA ILE A 239 -21.00 11.97 6.51
C ILE A 239 -21.30 13.45 6.19
N LEU A 240 -20.28 14.32 6.29
CA LEU A 240 -20.43 15.74 6.02
C LEU A 240 -20.81 16.02 4.56
N SER A 241 -20.23 15.28 3.62
CA SER A 241 -20.56 15.41 2.20
C SER A 241 -22.03 15.05 1.92
N HIS A 242 -22.56 14.04 2.60
CA HIS A 242 -23.96 13.66 2.47
C HIS A 242 -24.88 14.74 3.08
N ILE A 243 -24.55 15.25 4.27
CA ILE A 243 -25.32 16.33 4.93
C ILE A 243 -25.33 17.59 4.06
N LEU A 244 -24.17 18.07 3.62
CA LEU A 244 -24.09 19.29 2.81
C LEU A 244 -24.66 19.08 1.42
N GLY A 245 -24.50 17.90 0.82
CA GLY A 245 -25.03 17.55 -0.48
C GLY A 245 -26.57 17.54 -0.54
N ALA A 246 -27.24 17.30 0.60
CA ALA A 246 -28.70 17.42 0.71
C ALA A 246 -29.16 18.90 0.71
N ALA A 247 -28.28 19.86 1.02
CA ALA A 247 -28.59 21.28 1.09
C ALA A 247 -28.11 22.07 -0.13
N ALA A 248 -26.94 21.72 -0.68
CA ALA A 248 -26.34 22.44 -1.80
C ALA A 248 -25.36 21.54 -2.60
N PRO A 249 -25.09 21.84 -3.88
CA PRO A 249 -24.12 21.12 -4.68
C PRO A 249 -22.76 21.07 -4.01
N THR A 250 -22.33 19.88 -3.64
CA THR A 250 -21.12 19.61 -2.85
C THR A 250 -20.22 18.63 -3.59
N LEU A 251 -18.95 18.99 -3.74
CA LEU A 251 -17.91 18.08 -4.19
C LEU A 251 -17.05 17.66 -2.98
N ALA A 252 -16.76 16.36 -2.84
CA ALA A 252 -15.78 15.86 -1.89
C ALA A 252 -14.69 15.09 -2.62
N THR A 253 -13.46 15.10 -2.09
CA THR A 253 -12.40 14.24 -2.63
C THR A 253 -12.84 12.77 -2.55
N PRO A 254 -12.82 12.00 -3.67
CA PRO A 254 -13.36 10.65 -3.71
C PRO A 254 -12.50 9.66 -2.91
N GLY A 255 -13.12 8.63 -2.33
CA GLY A 255 -12.44 7.59 -1.56
C GLY A 255 -11.51 8.17 -0.50
N SER A 256 -10.26 7.76 -0.48
CA SER A 256 -9.21 8.27 0.42
C SER A 256 -8.21 9.17 -0.31
N VAL A 257 -8.64 9.89 -1.34
CA VAL A 257 -7.80 10.87 -2.04
C VAL A 257 -7.51 12.05 -1.11
N ASN A 258 -6.26 12.15 -0.64
CA ASN A 258 -5.82 13.11 0.37
C ASN A 258 -4.38 13.62 0.14
N THR A 259 -3.82 13.38 -1.06
CA THR A 259 -2.48 13.79 -1.45
C THR A 259 -2.53 14.99 -2.40
N ASP A 260 -1.43 15.74 -2.51
CA ASP A 260 -1.26 16.91 -3.37
C ASP A 260 -1.75 16.64 -4.81
N MET A 261 -1.18 15.64 -5.48
CA MET A 261 -1.57 15.31 -6.86
C MET A 261 -2.97 14.71 -6.97
N GLY A 262 -3.43 14.00 -5.92
CA GLY A 262 -4.80 13.50 -5.86
C GLY A 262 -5.82 14.64 -5.84
N ILE A 263 -5.63 15.62 -4.96
CA ILE A 263 -6.48 16.82 -4.86
C ILE A 263 -6.37 17.67 -6.13
N THR A 264 -5.15 17.87 -6.64
CA THR A 264 -4.91 18.54 -7.94
C THR A 264 -5.76 17.94 -9.05
N ARG A 265 -5.80 16.60 -9.15
CA ARG A 265 -6.60 15.89 -10.14
C ARG A 265 -8.11 16.13 -9.94
N VAL A 266 -8.60 16.06 -8.70
CA VAL A 266 -10.02 16.31 -8.40
C VAL A 266 -10.44 17.71 -8.81
N ILE A 267 -9.62 18.72 -8.53
CA ILE A 267 -9.89 20.10 -8.94
C ILE A 267 -9.96 20.20 -10.46
N ARG A 268 -8.97 19.66 -11.16
CA ARG A 268 -8.90 19.74 -12.63
C ARG A 268 -10.06 19.03 -13.32
N GLU A 269 -10.40 17.81 -12.85
CA GLU A 269 -11.33 16.92 -13.55
C GLU A 269 -12.78 17.05 -13.07
N GLN A 270 -13.02 17.39 -11.77
CA GLN A 270 -14.35 17.24 -11.17
C GLN A 270 -14.92 18.55 -10.60
N LEU A 271 -14.07 19.50 -10.19
CA LEU A 271 -14.58 20.77 -9.62
C LEU A 271 -15.23 21.61 -10.73
N GLU A 272 -16.49 22.01 -10.54
CA GLU A 272 -17.28 22.79 -11.48
C GLU A 272 -17.87 24.01 -10.79
N GLY A 273 -18.30 25.02 -11.57
CA GLY A 273 -18.89 26.27 -11.06
C GLY A 273 -20.20 26.09 -10.29
N LYS A 274 -20.87 24.95 -10.41
CA LYS A 274 -22.08 24.64 -9.63
C LYS A 274 -21.79 24.31 -8.16
N HIS A 275 -20.54 23.84 -7.84
CA HIS A 275 -20.22 23.39 -6.51
C HIS A 275 -20.05 24.56 -5.55
N GLN A 276 -20.96 24.66 -4.56
CA GLN A 276 -20.88 25.63 -3.49
C GLN A 276 -19.88 25.22 -2.40
N PHE A 277 -19.82 23.92 -2.11
CA PHE A 277 -18.89 23.36 -1.13
C PHE A 277 -17.87 22.43 -1.80
N PHE A 278 -16.63 22.52 -1.33
CA PHE A 278 -15.57 21.57 -1.68
C PHE A 278 -14.96 20.99 -0.42
N ILE A 279 -15.22 19.70 -0.15
CA ILE A 279 -14.70 18.99 1.03
C ILE A 279 -13.42 18.28 0.65
N VAL A 280 -12.32 18.65 1.28
CA VAL A 280 -10.97 18.15 0.98
C VAL A 280 -10.43 17.32 2.14
N GLU A 281 -10.21 16.02 1.92
CA GLU A 281 -9.45 15.22 2.86
C GLU A 281 -7.96 15.51 2.71
N MET A 282 -7.26 15.79 3.80
CA MET A 282 -5.84 16.14 3.81
C MET A 282 -5.03 15.12 4.60
N GLY A 283 -4.14 14.40 3.90
CA GLY A 283 -3.19 13.45 4.47
C GLY A 283 -1.91 14.11 4.94
N ALA A 284 -1.46 13.78 6.17
CA ALA A 284 -0.17 14.21 6.68
C ALA A 284 0.82 13.04 6.62
N TYR A 285 1.91 13.23 5.91
CA TYR A 285 3.01 12.26 5.77
C TYR A 285 4.30 12.75 6.44
N GLY A 286 4.29 13.96 7.02
CA GLY A 286 5.36 14.62 7.75
C GLY A 286 5.00 16.08 7.99
N PRO A 287 5.77 16.81 8.81
CA PRO A 287 5.64 18.26 8.98
C PRO A 287 5.65 19.00 7.63
N GLY A 288 4.81 20.03 7.49
CA GLY A 288 4.63 20.81 6.25
C GLY A 288 3.70 20.15 5.22
N SER A 289 3.23 18.93 5.44
CA SER A 289 2.34 18.22 4.49
C SER A 289 0.99 18.92 4.38
N ILE A 290 0.34 19.20 5.49
CA ILE A 290 -0.98 19.87 5.53
C ILE A 290 -0.86 21.30 5.05
N ALA A 291 0.16 22.04 5.49
CA ALA A 291 0.41 23.42 5.02
C ALA A 291 0.55 23.50 3.49
N ARG A 292 1.17 22.48 2.85
CA ARG A 292 1.26 22.39 1.39
C ARG A 292 -0.10 22.21 0.75
N LEU A 293 -0.95 21.34 1.29
CA LEU A 293 -2.30 21.10 0.78
C LEU A 293 -3.20 22.31 0.98
N CYS A 294 -3.07 23.02 2.10
CA CYS A 294 -3.78 24.26 2.35
C CYS A 294 -3.38 25.40 1.38
N ARG A 295 -2.15 25.40 0.86
CA ARG A 295 -1.77 26.34 -0.22
C ARG A 295 -2.46 26.03 -1.54
N LEU A 296 -2.71 24.76 -1.83
CA LEU A 296 -3.45 24.33 -3.03
C LEU A 296 -4.95 24.65 -2.91
N THR A 297 -5.52 24.41 -1.73
CA THR A 297 -6.95 24.62 -1.42
C THR A 297 -7.08 25.35 -0.08
N PRO A 298 -6.95 26.69 -0.05
CA PRO A 298 -7.05 27.47 1.19
C PRO A 298 -8.40 27.24 1.89
N PRO A 299 -8.42 26.66 3.11
CA PRO A 299 -9.66 26.26 3.76
C PRO A 299 -10.37 27.43 4.45
N ASP A 300 -11.70 27.41 4.37
CA ASP A 300 -12.61 28.32 5.11
C ASP A 300 -13.00 27.71 6.47
N VAL A 301 -13.10 26.37 6.52
CA VAL A 301 -13.39 25.62 7.74
C VAL A 301 -12.44 24.42 7.81
N GLY A 302 -11.88 24.19 8.99
CA GLY A 302 -11.02 23.05 9.27
C GLY A 302 -11.69 22.04 10.20
N LEU A 303 -11.49 20.74 9.95
CA LEU A 303 -11.91 19.69 10.85
C LEU A 303 -10.70 18.85 11.27
N ILE A 304 -10.55 18.64 12.58
CA ILE A 304 -9.54 17.75 13.16
C ILE A 304 -10.26 16.59 13.85
N THR A 305 -10.12 15.38 13.28
CA THR A 305 -10.90 14.21 13.73
C THR A 305 -10.28 13.49 14.91
N ALA A 306 -9.03 13.06 14.79
CA ALA A 306 -8.32 12.36 15.85
C ALA A 306 -6.81 12.46 15.68
N ILE A 307 -6.07 12.34 16.78
CA ILE A 307 -4.61 12.24 16.78
C ILE A 307 -4.22 10.94 17.48
N GLY A 308 -3.55 10.05 16.77
CA GLY A 308 -3.13 8.75 17.27
C GLY A 308 -1.97 8.18 16.44
N ALA A 309 -1.57 6.97 16.74
CA ALA A 309 -0.38 6.30 16.19
C ALA A 309 -0.55 5.81 14.74
N ALA A 310 -1.16 6.61 13.87
CA ALA A 310 -1.18 6.33 12.43
C ALA A 310 0.09 6.87 11.76
N HIS A 311 0.73 6.07 10.88
CA HIS A 311 2.00 6.40 10.22
C HIS A 311 3.13 6.73 11.23
N TYR A 312 3.11 6.07 12.40
CA TYR A 312 4.03 6.32 13.50
C TYR A 312 5.50 6.20 13.09
N GLU A 313 5.81 5.28 12.18
CA GLU A 313 7.16 5.12 11.62
C GLU A 313 7.72 6.40 11.01
N ARG A 314 6.86 7.27 10.43
CA ARG A 314 7.26 8.52 9.78
C ARG A 314 7.35 9.69 10.75
N PHE A 315 6.49 9.73 11.76
CA PHE A 315 6.39 10.85 12.71
C PHE A 315 7.18 10.68 13.99
N LYS A 316 7.41 9.44 14.41
CA LYS A 316 8.13 9.01 15.61
C LYS A 316 7.46 9.37 16.93
N THR A 317 6.75 10.53 17.05
CA THR A 317 6.05 10.95 18.27
C THR A 317 4.66 11.50 17.98
N LEU A 318 3.74 11.40 18.95
CA LEU A 318 2.38 11.94 18.83
C LEU A 318 2.36 13.45 18.77
N GLU A 319 3.29 14.14 19.43
CA GLU A 319 3.46 15.60 19.39
C GLU A 319 3.79 16.07 17.97
N THR A 320 4.64 15.32 17.25
CA THR A 320 4.96 15.63 15.84
C THR A 320 3.76 15.39 14.95
N VAL A 321 2.96 14.35 15.19
CA VAL A 321 1.69 14.09 14.48
C VAL A 321 0.72 15.25 14.71
N ALA A 322 0.53 15.66 15.98
CA ALA A 322 -0.36 16.74 16.35
C ALA A 322 0.04 18.04 15.69
N ARG A 323 1.32 18.42 15.79
CA ARG A 323 1.86 19.65 15.16
C ARG A 323 1.58 19.67 13.66
N ALA A 324 1.86 18.58 12.95
CA ALA A 324 1.62 18.51 11.51
C ALA A 324 0.13 18.65 11.15
N LYS A 325 -0.78 18.12 11.97
CA LYS A 325 -2.23 18.23 11.70
C LYS A 325 -2.79 19.60 12.07
N PHE A 326 -2.27 20.25 13.10
CA PHE A 326 -2.66 21.60 13.47
C PHE A 326 -2.15 22.68 12.51
N GLU A 327 -1.28 22.36 11.54
CA GLU A 327 -1.02 23.21 10.36
C GLU A 327 -2.32 23.58 9.62
N LEU A 328 -3.36 22.73 9.71
CA LEU A 328 -4.69 23.05 9.20
C LEU A 328 -5.31 24.23 9.94
N ALA A 329 -5.27 24.23 11.28
CA ALA A 329 -5.80 25.31 12.09
C ALA A 329 -5.10 26.64 11.79
N GLU A 330 -3.76 26.63 11.70
CA GLU A 330 -2.99 27.82 11.31
C GLU A 330 -3.42 28.39 9.95
N ALA A 331 -3.67 27.49 8.96
CA ALA A 331 -4.10 27.91 7.63
C ALA A 331 -5.52 28.51 7.63
N VAL A 332 -6.45 27.89 8.38
CA VAL A 332 -7.85 28.35 8.53
C VAL A 332 -7.90 29.72 9.21
N PHE A 333 -7.17 29.90 10.32
CA PHE A 333 -7.17 31.14 11.05
C PHE A 333 -6.54 32.31 10.29
N LYS A 334 -5.53 32.05 9.45
CA LYS A 334 -4.99 33.07 8.52
C LYS A 334 -6.03 33.62 7.55
N LYS A 335 -7.11 32.84 7.27
CA LYS A 335 -8.23 33.20 6.41
C LYS A 335 -9.42 33.74 7.20
N GLY A 336 -9.33 33.80 8.54
CA GLY A 336 -10.42 34.19 9.43
C GLY A 336 -11.54 33.16 9.56
N GLY A 337 -11.21 31.90 9.32
CA GLY A 337 -12.16 30.77 9.41
C GLY A 337 -12.21 30.14 10.79
N GLN A 338 -13.03 29.08 10.93
CA GLN A 338 -13.27 28.35 12.18
C GLN A 338 -12.76 26.89 12.05
N VAL A 339 -12.25 26.34 13.15
CA VAL A 339 -11.81 24.93 13.23
C VAL A 339 -12.70 24.16 14.19
N VAL A 340 -13.27 23.05 13.71
CA VAL A 340 -14.05 22.11 14.52
C VAL A 340 -13.17 20.93 14.92
N VAL A 341 -13.06 20.65 16.23
CA VAL A 341 -12.13 19.65 16.77
C VAL A 341 -12.89 18.59 17.53
N ASN A 342 -12.62 17.32 17.21
CA ASN A 342 -13.09 16.21 18.03
C ASN A 342 -12.15 16.04 19.23
N ARG A 343 -12.57 16.49 20.40
CA ARG A 343 -11.83 16.41 21.66
C ARG A 343 -11.51 14.97 22.04
N ASP A 344 -12.50 14.10 21.95
CA ASP A 344 -12.40 12.70 22.41
C ASP A 344 -11.45 11.85 21.55
N GLY A 345 -11.12 12.35 20.36
CA GLY A 345 -10.12 11.75 19.46
C GLY A 345 -8.67 12.19 19.72
N ILE A 346 -8.41 13.03 20.75
CA ILE A 346 -7.10 13.63 21.02
C ILE A 346 -6.83 13.55 22.52
N ALA A 347 -5.62 13.12 22.90
CA ALA A 347 -5.21 13.11 24.31
C ALA A 347 -5.35 14.52 24.93
N PRO A 348 -5.96 14.66 26.15
CA PRO A 348 -6.32 15.96 26.71
C PRO A 348 -5.15 16.95 26.82
N ASP A 349 -4.00 16.49 27.32
CA ASP A 349 -2.80 17.32 27.46
C ASP A 349 -2.27 17.81 26.12
N LEU A 350 -2.27 16.92 25.11
CA LEU A 350 -1.85 17.24 23.76
C LEU A 350 -2.79 18.23 23.08
N LEU A 351 -4.11 18.10 23.31
CA LEU A 351 -5.09 19.05 22.81
C LEU A 351 -4.88 20.43 23.46
N ALA A 352 -4.77 20.49 24.80
CA ALA A 352 -4.55 21.72 25.52
C ALA A 352 -3.29 22.46 25.05
N GLU A 353 -2.19 21.74 24.86
CA GLU A 353 -0.94 22.25 24.32
C GLU A 353 -1.13 22.86 22.91
N ARG A 354 -1.86 22.14 22.04
CA ARG A 354 -2.07 22.61 20.67
C ARG A 354 -2.97 23.84 20.58
N LEU A 355 -4.05 23.87 21.36
CA LEU A 355 -4.94 25.03 21.43
C LEU A 355 -4.20 26.28 21.94
N ALA A 356 -3.30 26.13 22.94
CA ALA A 356 -2.48 27.23 23.44
C ALA A 356 -1.46 27.72 22.41
N ASN A 357 -0.83 26.80 21.64
CA ASN A 357 0.19 27.13 20.66
C ASN A 357 -0.35 27.68 19.32
N VAL A 358 -1.61 27.37 19.00
CA VAL A 358 -2.28 27.83 17.77
C VAL A 358 -3.62 28.45 18.15
N PRO A 359 -3.61 29.69 18.71
CA PRO A 359 -4.83 30.35 19.16
C PRO A 359 -5.74 30.75 17.98
N GLY A 360 -7.06 30.62 18.16
CA GLY A 360 -8.04 30.98 17.14
C GLY A 360 -9.46 30.55 17.51
N ASP A 361 -10.37 30.62 16.54
CA ASP A 361 -11.78 30.26 16.72
C ASP A 361 -11.98 28.75 16.58
N TYR A 362 -11.99 28.06 17.71
CA TYR A 362 -12.26 26.63 17.80
C TYR A 362 -13.70 26.37 18.24
N ARG A 363 -14.31 25.36 17.65
CA ARG A 363 -15.53 24.70 18.11
C ARG A 363 -15.19 23.28 18.55
N ILE A 364 -15.29 23.03 19.83
CA ILE A 364 -14.92 21.75 20.46
C ILE A 364 -16.13 20.83 20.51
N VAL A 365 -15.94 19.58 20.03
CA VAL A 365 -16.97 18.53 19.99
C VAL A 365 -16.47 17.33 20.79
N GLY A 366 -17.25 16.81 21.72
CA GLY A 366 -16.90 15.63 22.53
C GLY A 366 -17.73 15.53 23.80
N HIS A 367 -17.27 14.76 24.79
CA HIS A 367 -17.93 14.66 26.08
C HIS A 367 -17.89 15.96 26.91
N GLU A 368 -17.06 16.91 26.52
CA GLU A 368 -17.00 18.31 26.98
C GLU A 368 -16.71 19.23 25.78
N GLY A 369 -17.19 20.46 25.80
CA GLY A 369 -16.95 21.45 24.77
C GLY A 369 -18.20 22.23 24.39
N ASP A 370 -18.20 22.82 23.15
CA ASP A 370 -19.31 23.62 22.63
C ASP A 370 -20.48 22.77 22.14
N VAL A 371 -20.19 21.55 21.66
CA VAL A 371 -21.18 20.54 21.29
C VAL A 371 -20.84 19.26 22.05
N VAL A 372 -21.67 18.99 23.06
CA VAL A 372 -21.40 17.91 24.03
C VAL A 372 -22.10 16.63 23.61
N ILE A 373 -21.33 15.54 23.47
CA ILE A 373 -21.89 14.18 23.31
C ILE A 373 -22.34 13.72 24.69
N THR A 374 -23.66 13.73 24.94
CA THR A 374 -24.25 13.36 26.24
C THR A 374 -24.53 11.87 26.36
N ASN A 375 -24.81 11.20 25.24
CA ASN A 375 -25.01 9.76 25.16
C ASN A 375 -24.76 9.23 23.74
N TRP A 376 -24.39 7.97 23.64
CA TRP A 376 -24.36 7.24 22.34
C TRP A 376 -24.63 5.75 22.57
N ALA A 377 -25.17 5.11 21.54
CA ALA A 377 -25.40 3.66 21.54
C ALA A 377 -25.19 3.09 20.13
N MET A 378 -24.62 1.89 20.07
CA MET A 378 -24.64 1.06 18.88
C MET A 378 -25.92 0.24 18.91
N THR A 379 -26.68 0.33 17.84
CA THR A 379 -27.92 -0.45 17.64
C THR A 379 -27.80 -1.34 16.41
N PRO A 380 -28.66 -2.34 16.24
CA PRO A 380 -28.73 -3.07 14.99
C PRO A 380 -28.94 -2.17 13.75
N LEU A 381 -29.51 -0.99 13.87
CA LEU A 381 -29.77 -0.06 12.76
C LEU A 381 -28.62 0.94 12.53
N GLY A 382 -27.57 0.88 13.34
CA GLY A 382 -26.43 1.80 13.27
C GLY A 382 -26.23 2.57 14.59
N VAL A 383 -25.45 3.65 14.52
CA VAL A 383 -25.13 4.48 15.68
C VAL A 383 -26.24 5.51 15.94
N GLU A 384 -26.61 5.65 17.22
CA GLU A 384 -27.42 6.74 17.75
C GLU A 384 -26.56 7.58 18.69
N VAL A 385 -26.55 8.90 18.48
CA VAL A 385 -25.75 9.85 19.28
C VAL A 385 -26.63 10.99 19.73
N THR A 386 -26.65 11.29 21.03
CA THR A 386 -27.30 12.49 21.56
C THR A 386 -26.24 13.57 21.76
N VAL A 387 -26.42 14.69 21.09
CA VAL A 387 -25.55 15.85 21.23
C VAL A 387 -26.33 17.02 21.82
N ARG A 388 -25.67 17.79 22.70
CA ARG A 388 -26.18 19.03 23.26
C ARG A 388 -25.45 20.22 22.60
N ASP A 389 -26.20 21.13 21.98
CA ASP A 389 -25.71 22.39 21.42
C ASP A 389 -26.42 23.57 22.15
N GLY A 390 -25.67 24.25 23.03
CA GLY A 390 -26.27 25.19 23.97
C GLY A 390 -27.19 24.50 24.98
N ALA A 391 -28.48 24.84 25.00
CA ALA A 391 -29.48 24.23 25.90
C ALA A 391 -30.30 23.10 25.28
N GLU A 392 -30.10 22.78 23.98
CA GLU A 392 -30.95 21.83 23.25
C GLU A 392 -30.24 20.52 23.02
N ASP A 393 -30.93 19.41 23.31
CA ASP A 393 -30.49 18.05 23.00
C ASP A 393 -31.01 17.60 21.62
N HIS A 394 -30.12 17.04 20.82
CA HIS A 394 -30.40 16.55 19.48
C HIS A 394 -29.99 15.09 19.34
N ILE A 395 -30.94 14.20 19.05
CA ILE A 395 -30.69 12.80 18.74
C ILE A 395 -30.35 12.67 17.26
N LEU A 396 -29.15 12.16 16.96
CA LEU A 396 -28.61 11.91 15.63
C LEU A 396 -28.59 10.41 15.38
N ARG A 397 -29.22 9.94 14.31
CA ARG A 397 -29.24 8.52 13.93
C ARG A 397 -28.57 8.37 12.56
N ALA A 398 -27.62 7.43 12.46
CA ALA A 398 -26.95 7.14 11.21
C ALA A 398 -26.75 5.62 11.06
N PRO A 399 -27.02 5.03 9.86
CA PRO A 399 -26.82 3.61 9.58
C PRO A 399 -25.33 3.30 9.36
N LEU A 400 -24.50 3.72 10.32
CA LEU A 400 -23.06 3.53 10.37
C LEU A 400 -22.71 2.74 11.63
N TYR A 401 -21.68 1.90 11.55
CA TYR A 401 -21.34 0.97 12.61
C TYR A 401 -19.94 1.26 13.18
N GLY A 402 -19.75 0.88 14.46
CA GLY A 402 -18.52 1.11 15.22
C GLY A 402 -18.61 2.29 16.20
N SER A 403 -18.14 2.10 17.43
CA SER A 403 -18.17 3.09 18.53
C SER A 403 -17.54 4.43 18.13
N HIS A 404 -16.48 4.41 17.33
CA HIS A 404 -15.82 5.60 16.80
C HIS A 404 -16.69 6.46 15.87
N GLN A 405 -17.80 5.92 15.34
CA GLN A 405 -18.71 6.70 14.48
C GLN A 405 -19.52 7.74 15.27
N ALA A 406 -19.67 7.56 16.60
CA ALA A 406 -20.32 8.55 17.43
C ALA A 406 -19.63 9.91 17.33
N GLY A 407 -18.31 9.94 17.51
CA GLY A 407 -17.50 11.14 17.35
C GLY A 407 -17.49 11.69 15.92
N ASN A 408 -17.43 10.82 14.91
CA ASN A 408 -17.45 11.24 13.50
C ASN A 408 -18.78 11.90 13.11
N VAL A 409 -19.92 11.32 13.55
CA VAL A 409 -21.27 11.85 13.32
C VAL A 409 -21.44 13.19 14.03
N ALA A 410 -21.06 13.27 15.32
CA ALA A 410 -21.13 14.52 16.08
C ALA A 410 -20.27 15.62 15.46
N LEU A 411 -19.02 15.32 15.06
CA LEU A 411 -18.11 16.27 14.42
C LEU A 411 -18.66 16.76 13.07
N ALA A 412 -19.18 15.87 12.22
CA ALA A 412 -19.78 16.24 10.94
C ALA A 412 -21.05 17.10 11.13
N ALA A 413 -21.92 16.74 12.08
CA ALA A 413 -23.13 17.47 12.40
C ALA A 413 -22.82 18.88 12.94
N ALA A 414 -21.89 18.99 13.90
CA ALA A 414 -21.43 20.27 14.44
C ALA A 414 -20.80 21.17 13.37
N SER A 415 -20.06 20.57 12.42
CA SER A 415 -19.47 21.29 11.28
C SER A 415 -20.53 21.80 10.31
N ALA A 416 -21.55 20.99 9.99
CA ALA A 416 -22.67 21.40 9.17
C ALA A 416 -23.49 22.52 9.86
N ARG A 417 -23.63 22.44 11.18
CA ARG A 417 -24.28 23.49 12.00
C ARG A 417 -23.49 24.80 11.95
N ALA A 418 -22.15 24.73 12.07
CA ALA A 418 -21.26 25.89 11.93
C ALA A 418 -21.33 26.53 10.53
N LEU A 419 -21.65 25.75 9.51
CA LEU A 419 -21.89 26.22 8.14
C LEU A 419 -23.31 26.78 7.93
N GLY A 420 -24.15 26.82 8.98
CA GLY A 420 -25.47 27.45 8.98
C GLY A 420 -26.65 26.51 8.74
N LEU A 421 -26.43 25.20 8.63
CA LEU A 421 -27.54 24.25 8.44
C LEU A 421 -28.36 24.08 9.73
N PRO A 422 -29.70 24.05 9.67
CA PRO A 422 -30.54 23.78 10.84
C PRO A 422 -30.45 22.31 11.24
N TRP A 423 -30.58 22.03 12.54
CA TRP A 423 -30.55 20.67 13.08
C TRP A 423 -31.56 19.69 12.45
N ALA A 424 -32.73 20.20 12.06
CA ALA A 424 -33.74 19.38 11.38
C ALA A 424 -33.23 18.82 10.03
N ALA A 425 -32.54 19.64 9.23
CA ALA A 425 -31.96 19.20 7.96
C ALA A 425 -30.79 18.23 8.20
N ILE A 426 -29.95 18.49 9.20
CA ILE A 426 -28.83 17.62 9.58
C ILE A 426 -29.34 16.23 9.99
N LYS A 427 -30.36 16.15 10.87
CA LYS A 427 -30.97 14.90 11.31
C LYS A 427 -31.58 14.11 10.13
N GLY A 428 -32.31 14.80 9.25
CA GLY A 428 -32.91 14.18 8.06
C GLY A 428 -31.88 13.58 7.12
N ALA A 429 -30.79 14.28 6.87
CA ALA A 429 -29.70 13.79 6.03
C ALA A 429 -28.98 12.60 6.69
N LEU A 430 -28.67 12.66 7.98
CA LEU A 430 -27.98 11.60 8.72
C LEU A 430 -28.74 10.27 8.68
N ALA A 431 -30.07 10.29 8.75
CA ALA A 431 -30.90 9.09 8.72
C ALA A 431 -30.74 8.28 7.42
N SER A 432 -30.31 8.90 6.35
CA SER A 432 -30.12 8.28 5.03
C SER A 432 -28.65 8.24 4.56
N VAL A 433 -27.68 8.52 5.44
CA VAL A 433 -26.27 8.50 5.05
C VAL A 433 -25.88 7.08 4.62
N PRO A 434 -25.29 6.90 3.40
CA PRO A 434 -24.89 5.59 2.95
C PRO A 434 -23.76 5.03 3.81
N GLN A 435 -23.68 3.71 3.92
CA GLN A 435 -22.52 3.06 4.53
C GLN A 435 -21.24 3.31 3.73
N ILE A 436 -20.11 3.29 4.40
CA ILE A 436 -18.82 3.52 3.77
C ILE A 436 -18.23 2.17 3.38
N ARG A 437 -18.00 1.99 2.09
CA ARG A 437 -17.51 0.72 1.53
C ARG A 437 -16.21 0.28 2.22
N HIS A 438 -16.18 -0.99 2.66
CA HIS A 438 -15.05 -1.61 3.35
C HIS A 438 -14.60 -0.91 4.67
N ARG A 439 -15.52 -0.19 5.34
CA ARG A 439 -15.28 0.43 6.64
C ARG A 439 -16.46 0.15 7.55
N LEU A 440 -16.42 -0.99 8.23
CA LEU A 440 -17.54 -1.56 8.97
C LEU A 440 -18.83 -1.55 8.13
N GLU A 441 -18.70 -1.92 6.87
CA GLU A 441 -19.83 -2.06 5.96
C GLU A 441 -20.60 -3.33 6.34
N VAL A 442 -21.85 -3.16 6.79
CA VAL A 442 -22.71 -4.26 7.23
C VAL A 442 -23.67 -4.64 6.14
N THR A 443 -23.57 -5.88 5.67
CA THR A 443 -24.51 -6.47 4.73
C THR A 443 -25.31 -7.58 5.44
N ARG A 444 -26.63 -7.45 5.42
CA ARG A 444 -27.54 -8.44 5.99
C ARG A 444 -28.21 -9.25 4.91
N SER A 445 -28.31 -10.54 5.14
CA SER A 445 -29.05 -11.46 4.29
C SER A 445 -30.19 -12.07 5.07
N SER A 446 -31.38 -12.16 4.47
CA SER A 446 -32.53 -12.84 5.10
C SER A 446 -32.33 -14.34 5.31
N SER A 447 -31.44 -14.96 4.55
CA SER A 447 -31.16 -16.39 4.58
C SER A 447 -29.72 -16.75 4.92
N GLY A 448 -28.85 -15.74 5.12
CA GLY A 448 -27.41 -15.91 5.36
C GLY A 448 -26.92 -15.23 6.64
N PRO A 449 -25.60 -15.14 6.81
CA PRO A 449 -25.01 -14.43 7.92
C PRO A 449 -25.10 -12.91 7.74
N THR A 450 -24.91 -12.17 8.82
CA THR A 450 -24.55 -10.75 8.76
C THR A 450 -23.07 -10.64 8.47
N ILE A 451 -22.71 -10.02 7.35
CA ILE A 451 -21.31 -9.77 6.96
C ILE A 451 -20.90 -8.36 7.37
N ILE A 452 -19.83 -8.24 8.13
CA ILE A 452 -19.20 -6.99 8.53
C ILE A 452 -17.87 -6.91 7.77
N ASN A 453 -17.75 -5.93 6.87
CA ASN A 453 -16.57 -5.76 6.04
C ASN A 453 -15.79 -4.51 6.48
N ASP A 454 -14.65 -4.70 7.16
CA ASP A 454 -13.69 -3.65 7.51
C ASP A 454 -12.31 -3.89 6.87
N ALA A 455 -12.34 -4.27 5.59
CA ALA A 455 -11.18 -4.76 4.87
C ALA A 455 -10.27 -3.67 4.27
N TYR A 456 -10.58 -2.37 4.42
CA TYR A 456 -9.84 -1.31 3.73
C TYR A 456 -8.49 -1.00 4.38
N ASN A 457 -8.46 -0.75 5.69
CA ASN A 457 -7.27 -0.47 6.49
C ASN A 457 -7.63 -0.57 7.96
N SER A 458 -6.94 -1.40 8.69
CA SER A 458 -7.16 -1.66 10.10
C SER A 458 -6.25 -0.81 10.98
N ASN A 459 -6.76 -0.38 12.12
CA ASN A 459 -6.02 0.29 13.18
C ASN A 459 -6.56 -0.18 14.55
N PRO A 460 -5.82 0.00 15.66
CA PRO A 460 -6.22 -0.57 16.95
C PRO A 460 -7.61 -0.15 17.42
N VAL A 461 -7.98 1.12 17.23
CA VAL A 461 -9.29 1.66 17.64
C VAL A 461 -10.41 1.11 16.75
N GLY A 462 -10.19 1.06 15.43
CA GLY A 462 -11.14 0.50 14.47
C GLY A 462 -11.37 -0.98 14.70
N PHE A 463 -10.29 -1.75 14.89
CA PHE A 463 -10.38 -3.19 15.11
C PHE A 463 -11.14 -3.53 16.41
N LYS A 464 -10.87 -2.80 17.51
CA LYS A 464 -11.66 -2.94 18.74
C LYS A 464 -13.14 -2.67 18.48
N ALA A 465 -13.47 -1.57 17.82
CA ALA A 465 -14.86 -1.22 17.49
C ALA A 465 -15.51 -2.25 16.56
N ALA A 466 -14.74 -2.89 15.67
CA ALA A 466 -15.22 -3.96 14.80
C ALA A 466 -15.56 -5.24 15.59
N LEU A 467 -14.74 -5.60 16.58
CA LEU A 467 -15.05 -6.72 17.48
C LEU A 467 -16.32 -6.46 18.29
N GLU A 468 -16.49 -5.25 18.85
CA GLU A 468 -17.71 -4.85 19.55
C GLU A 468 -18.97 -4.93 18.66
N CYS A 469 -18.83 -4.72 17.35
CA CYS A 469 -19.93 -4.86 16.40
C CYS A 469 -20.43 -6.31 16.26
N LEU A 470 -19.58 -7.32 16.46
CA LEU A 470 -20.02 -8.72 16.42
C LEU A 470 -21.10 -9.00 17.46
N ASP A 471 -20.95 -8.47 18.69
CA ASP A 471 -21.89 -8.67 19.79
C ASP A 471 -23.27 -8.05 19.51
N VAL A 472 -23.30 -6.91 18.80
CA VAL A 472 -24.54 -6.19 18.48
C VAL A 472 -25.25 -6.78 17.27
N LEU A 473 -24.50 -7.40 16.35
CA LEU A 473 -24.99 -7.79 15.03
C LEU A 473 -25.23 -9.30 14.88
N VAL A 474 -24.74 -10.12 15.82
CA VAL A 474 -25.08 -11.55 15.89
C VAL A 474 -26.53 -11.73 16.29
N GLU A 475 -27.25 -12.66 15.62
CA GLU A 475 -28.60 -13.01 16.01
C GLU A 475 -28.59 -14.07 17.15
N GLU A 476 -29.70 -14.24 17.83
CA GLU A 476 -29.84 -15.24 18.90
C GLU A 476 -29.48 -16.64 18.39
N GLY A 477 -28.54 -17.31 19.06
CA GLY A 477 -28.02 -18.63 18.67
C GLY A 477 -27.02 -18.62 17.50
N GLY A 478 -26.69 -17.45 16.93
CA GLY A 478 -25.64 -17.27 15.94
C GLY A 478 -24.24 -17.25 16.54
N ARG A 479 -23.22 -17.35 15.69
CA ARG A 479 -21.80 -17.35 16.08
C ARG A 479 -21.14 -16.06 15.61
N ARG A 480 -20.16 -15.59 16.40
CA ARG A 480 -19.31 -14.43 16.11
C ARG A 480 -18.01 -14.94 15.49
N ILE A 481 -17.81 -14.65 14.21
CA ILE A 481 -16.71 -15.18 13.43
C ILE A 481 -15.81 -14.01 12.99
N LEU A 482 -14.52 -14.09 13.35
CA LEU A 482 -13.49 -13.14 12.92
C LEU A 482 -12.58 -13.78 11.86
N VAL A 483 -12.31 -13.06 10.78
CA VAL A 483 -11.26 -13.37 9.79
C VAL A 483 -10.28 -12.20 9.77
N THR A 484 -9.02 -12.42 10.15
CA THR A 484 -8.04 -11.33 10.19
C THR A 484 -6.61 -11.77 9.89
N PRO A 485 -5.85 -11.00 9.08
CA PRO A 485 -4.39 -11.07 8.95
C PRO A 485 -3.67 -10.11 9.93
N GLY A 486 -4.41 -9.46 10.84
CA GLY A 486 -3.88 -8.40 11.70
C GLY A 486 -3.67 -7.07 10.99
N MET A 487 -2.91 -6.18 11.62
CA MET A 487 -2.64 -4.82 11.17
C MET A 487 -1.23 -4.64 10.63
N VAL A 488 -0.99 -3.52 9.94
CA VAL A 488 0.32 -3.10 9.39
C VAL A 488 0.65 -1.66 9.84
N GLU A 489 1.86 -1.20 9.57
CA GLU A 489 2.33 0.18 9.82
C GLU A 489 2.33 0.62 11.31
N LEU A 490 2.39 -0.33 12.25
CA LEU A 490 2.39 -0.06 13.70
C LEU A 490 3.80 0.18 14.27
N GLY A 491 4.87 -0.08 13.48
CA GLY A 491 6.25 0.07 13.95
C GLY A 491 6.53 -0.70 15.24
N ASP A 492 7.19 -0.06 16.21
CA ASP A 492 7.56 -0.68 17.51
C ASP A 492 6.35 -1.15 18.34
N LYS A 493 5.16 -0.60 18.08
CA LYS A 493 3.92 -0.99 18.78
C LYS A 493 3.26 -2.24 18.22
N HIS A 494 3.80 -2.83 17.16
CA HIS A 494 3.20 -3.97 16.47
C HIS A 494 2.79 -5.10 17.43
N ASN A 495 3.72 -5.54 18.25
CA ASN A 495 3.47 -6.68 19.16
C ASN A 495 2.53 -6.31 20.32
N GLU A 496 2.64 -5.10 20.87
CA GLU A 496 1.79 -4.62 21.97
C GLU A 496 0.32 -4.54 21.55
N GLU A 497 0.05 -3.89 20.41
CA GLU A 497 -1.31 -3.73 19.90
C GLU A 497 -1.94 -5.06 19.47
N HIS A 498 -1.18 -5.94 18.81
CA HIS A 498 -1.67 -7.27 18.44
C HIS A 498 -1.94 -8.15 19.66
N LYS A 499 -1.14 -8.03 20.72
CA LYS A 499 -1.37 -8.74 21.98
C LYS A 499 -2.68 -8.29 22.66
N ALA A 500 -2.94 -6.98 22.71
CA ALA A 500 -4.17 -6.43 23.27
C ALA A 500 -5.40 -6.90 22.49
N LEU A 501 -5.35 -6.85 21.15
CA LEU A 501 -6.45 -7.27 20.29
C LEU A 501 -6.68 -8.78 20.27
N GLY A 502 -5.62 -9.60 20.41
CA GLY A 502 -5.76 -11.04 20.56
C GLY A 502 -6.54 -11.43 21.81
N ALA A 503 -6.27 -10.75 22.93
CA ALA A 503 -7.02 -10.95 24.17
C ALA A 503 -8.49 -10.49 24.05
N LEU A 504 -8.75 -9.40 23.33
CA LEU A 504 -10.12 -8.93 23.05
C LEU A 504 -10.87 -9.89 22.11
N ALA A 505 -10.21 -10.42 21.08
CA ALA A 505 -10.82 -11.39 20.17
C ALA A 505 -11.33 -12.65 20.91
N ALA A 506 -10.64 -13.08 21.98
CA ALA A 506 -11.10 -14.18 22.83
C ALA A 506 -12.42 -13.88 23.56
N GLN A 507 -12.74 -12.60 23.80
CA GLN A 507 -13.97 -12.19 24.51
C GLN A 507 -15.15 -11.98 23.55
N HIS A 508 -14.88 -11.54 22.33
CA HIS A 508 -15.90 -11.13 21.36
C HIS A 508 -16.16 -12.16 20.25
N CYS A 509 -15.40 -13.26 20.17
CA CYS A 509 -15.50 -14.21 19.08
C CYS A 509 -15.77 -15.63 19.58
N ASP A 510 -16.53 -16.41 18.80
CA ASP A 510 -16.69 -17.85 18.98
C ASP A 510 -15.75 -18.62 18.03
N ILE A 511 -15.40 -18.02 16.90
CA ILE A 511 -14.48 -18.58 15.90
C ILE A 511 -13.53 -17.49 15.40
N VAL A 512 -12.23 -17.76 15.40
CA VAL A 512 -11.21 -16.85 14.86
C VAL A 512 -10.38 -17.57 13.79
N LEU A 513 -10.41 -17.02 12.57
CA LEU A 513 -9.58 -17.46 11.45
C LEU A 513 -8.43 -16.47 11.27
N VAL A 514 -7.23 -16.89 11.71
CA VAL A 514 -6.01 -16.08 11.62
C VAL A 514 -5.34 -16.34 10.28
N VAL A 515 -5.19 -15.29 9.49
CA VAL A 515 -4.51 -15.34 8.20
C VAL A 515 -3.06 -14.93 8.36
N THR A 516 -2.12 -15.70 7.79
CA THR A 516 -0.67 -15.47 7.87
C THR A 516 -0.20 -15.32 9.34
N PRO A 517 -0.37 -16.33 10.19
CA PRO A 517 -0.13 -16.25 11.63
C PRO A 517 1.29 -15.85 12.01
N ASP A 518 2.28 -16.20 11.17
CA ASP A 518 3.70 -15.88 11.39
C ASP A 518 3.97 -14.37 11.47
N ARG A 519 3.07 -13.54 10.94
CA ARG A 519 3.18 -12.07 11.02
C ARG A 519 2.72 -11.49 12.35
N ILE A 520 1.80 -12.17 13.01
CA ILE A 520 1.13 -11.70 14.22
C ILE A 520 1.20 -12.73 15.36
N PRO A 521 2.38 -13.26 15.70
CA PRO A 521 2.51 -14.29 16.73
C PRO A 521 2.02 -13.81 18.10
N SER A 522 2.21 -12.53 18.43
CA SER A 522 1.73 -11.92 19.67
C SER A 522 0.20 -11.88 19.79
N PHE A 523 -0.53 -11.73 18.67
CA PHE A 523 -1.98 -11.85 18.62
C PHE A 523 -2.42 -13.29 18.93
N VAL A 524 -1.80 -14.26 18.24
CA VAL A 524 -2.09 -15.69 18.41
C VAL A 524 -1.81 -16.17 19.84
N GLU A 525 -0.67 -15.75 20.39
CA GLU A 525 -0.30 -16.10 21.78
C GLU A 525 -1.30 -15.53 22.78
N ALA A 526 -1.67 -14.25 22.64
CA ALA A 526 -2.61 -13.59 23.54
C ALA A 526 -4.03 -14.17 23.42
N LEU A 527 -4.49 -14.46 22.19
CA LEU A 527 -5.75 -15.12 21.92
C LEU A 527 -5.81 -16.49 22.61
N ASN A 528 -4.80 -17.34 22.39
CA ASN A 528 -4.75 -18.66 23.00
C ASN A 528 -4.64 -18.62 24.53
N LYS A 529 -3.93 -17.62 25.08
CA LYS A 529 -3.81 -17.43 26.54
C LYS A 529 -5.12 -16.98 27.19
N ALA A 530 -5.89 -16.15 26.51
CA ALA A 530 -7.17 -15.63 27.00
C ALA A 530 -8.35 -16.58 26.71
N ASN A 531 -8.17 -17.53 25.80
CA ASN A 531 -9.19 -18.52 25.44
C ASN A 531 -9.36 -19.57 26.55
N ASP A 532 -10.52 -19.63 27.12
CA ASP A 532 -10.91 -20.64 28.14
C ASP A 532 -11.38 -21.98 27.51
N GLY A 533 -11.24 -22.14 26.20
CA GLY A 533 -11.72 -23.29 25.44
C GLY A 533 -13.02 -23.03 24.67
N SER A 534 -13.64 -21.87 24.85
CA SER A 534 -14.88 -21.48 24.14
C SER A 534 -14.66 -21.02 22.72
N VAL A 535 -13.46 -20.53 22.38
CA VAL A 535 -13.13 -19.99 21.05
C VAL A 535 -12.41 -21.03 20.18
N THR A 536 -12.95 -21.31 19.00
CA THR A 536 -12.28 -22.14 17.98
C THR A 536 -11.30 -21.28 17.17
N VAL A 537 -10.01 -21.61 17.21
CA VAL A 537 -8.95 -20.89 16.48
C VAL A 537 -8.44 -21.72 15.32
N MET A 538 -8.42 -21.14 14.11
CA MET A 538 -7.91 -21.79 12.91
C MET A 538 -6.89 -20.88 12.20
N MET A 539 -5.85 -21.50 11.62
CA MET A 539 -4.74 -20.81 10.94
C MET A 539 -4.79 -21.03 9.44
N TYR A 540 -4.63 -19.97 8.68
CA TYR A 540 -4.62 -20.01 7.21
C TYR A 540 -3.42 -19.26 6.64
N GLY A 541 -2.82 -19.81 5.59
CA GLY A 541 -1.71 -19.15 4.88
C GLY A 541 -2.18 -18.02 3.94
N ARG A 542 -3.46 -18.06 3.50
CA ARG A 542 -4.02 -17.10 2.54
C ARG A 542 -5.44 -16.69 2.93
N GLN A 543 -5.77 -15.44 2.67
CA GLN A 543 -7.10 -14.87 2.88
C GLN A 543 -8.20 -15.68 2.16
N ALA A 544 -7.96 -16.06 0.90
CA ALA A 544 -8.93 -16.80 0.09
C ALA A 544 -9.33 -18.16 0.70
N ASP A 545 -8.41 -18.82 1.40
CA ASP A 545 -8.68 -20.12 2.03
C ASP A 545 -9.58 -19.95 3.26
N ALA A 546 -9.37 -18.88 4.05
CA ALA A 546 -10.23 -18.52 5.17
C ALA A 546 -11.63 -18.10 4.70
N GLU A 547 -11.72 -17.31 3.62
CA GLU A 547 -13.01 -16.94 3.01
C GLU A 547 -13.77 -18.15 2.46
N ALA A 548 -13.08 -19.11 1.86
CA ALA A 548 -13.68 -20.36 1.39
C ALA A 548 -14.25 -21.19 2.55
N TRP A 549 -13.53 -21.24 3.68
CA TRP A 549 -14.04 -21.90 4.89
C TRP A 549 -15.32 -21.21 5.38
N VAL A 550 -15.34 -19.89 5.50
CA VAL A 550 -16.54 -19.13 5.91
C VAL A 550 -17.70 -19.45 4.99
N LYS A 551 -17.51 -19.41 3.64
CA LYS A 551 -18.56 -19.70 2.65
C LYS A 551 -19.13 -21.12 2.78
N GLY A 552 -18.34 -22.09 3.23
CA GLY A 552 -18.78 -23.47 3.42
C GLY A 552 -19.41 -23.78 4.80
N HIS A 553 -19.24 -22.89 5.81
CA HIS A 553 -19.55 -23.22 7.20
C HIS A 553 -20.43 -22.20 7.94
N TRP A 554 -20.73 -21.04 7.34
CA TRP A 554 -21.62 -20.06 7.96
C TRP A 554 -23.03 -20.61 8.15
N ARG A 555 -23.75 -20.05 9.10
CA ARG A 555 -25.16 -20.37 9.40
C ARG A 555 -25.97 -19.08 9.41
N LYS A 556 -27.28 -19.20 9.24
CA LYS A 556 -28.18 -18.08 9.47
C LYS A 556 -28.04 -17.60 10.92
N GLY A 557 -28.00 -16.29 11.10
CA GLY A 557 -27.81 -15.67 12.41
C GLY A 557 -26.35 -15.41 12.78
N ASP A 558 -25.37 -16.03 12.11
CA ASP A 558 -23.95 -15.74 12.34
C ASP A 558 -23.63 -14.28 11.98
N ALA A 559 -22.70 -13.67 12.71
CA ALA A 559 -22.03 -12.44 12.35
C ALA A 559 -20.58 -12.73 11.96
N VAL A 560 -20.17 -12.32 10.76
CA VAL A 560 -18.83 -12.57 10.23
C VAL A 560 -18.13 -11.25 9.98
N LEU A 561 -17.03 -11.01 10.68
CA LEU A 561 -16.17 -9.85 10.52
C LEU A 561 -14.96 -10.22 9.65
N PHE A 562 -14.83 -9.54 8.52
CA PHE A 562 -13.60 -9.51 7.72
C PHE A 562 -12.83 -8.24 8.10
N GLU A 563 -11.84 -8.41 8.97
CA GLU A 563 -11.03 -7.33 9.51
C GLU A 563 -9.69 -7.29 8.79
N ASN A 564 -9.48 -6.22 8.05
CA ASN A 564 -8.35 -5.98 7.17
C ASN A 564 -8.26 -6.94 5.97
N ASN A 565 -7.65 -6.45 4.89
CA ASN A 565 -7.24 -7.25 3.74
C ASN A 565 -5.89 -6.72 3.27
N LEU A 566 -4.83 -7.42 3.65
CA LEU A 566 -3.47 -6.95 3.42
C LEU A 566 -3.17 -6.79 1.93
N PRO A 567 -2.44 -5.72 1.56
CA PRO A 567 -1.78 -5.62 0.27
C PRO A 567 -0.81 -6.79 0.04
N ASP A 568 -0.55 -7.10 -1.24
CA ASP A 568 0.42 -8.15 -1.65
C ASP A 568 1.79 -8.04 -0.97
N LEU A 569 2.22 -6.82 -0.65
CA LEU A 569 3.47 -6.52 0.05
C LEU A 569 3.61 -7.26 1.40
N TYR A 570 2.49 -7.55 2.05
CA TYR A 570 2.46 -8.11 3.40
C TYR A 570 1.92 -9.54 3.47
N GLU A 571 1.19 -10.01 2.45
CA GLU A 571 0.58 -11.36 2.46
C GLU A 571 1.40 -12.40 1.68
N ALA A 572 1.93 -12.01 0.53
CA ALA A 572 2.71 -12.91 -0.31
C ALA A 572 4.18 -12.52 -0.31
N VAL A 573 5.05 -13.38 0.21
CA VAL A 573 6.49 -13.27 -0.09
C VAL A 573 6.65 -13.59 -1.57
N ILE A 574 6.86 -12.57 -2.40
CA ILE A 574 7.18 -12.75 -3.81
C ILE A 574 8.56 -13.42 -3.86
N ARG A 575 8.58 -14.73 -4.07
CA ARG A 575 9.80 -15.52 -4.24
C ARG A 575 10.12 -15.56 -5.73
N PHE A 576 11.27 -15.04 -6.07
CA PHE A 576 11.82 -15.09 -7.42
C PHE A 576 12.71 -16.30 -7.62
#